data_68e49ebf94c96a91a36a6011dc88d495
#
_entry.id   68e49ebf94c96a91a36a6011dc88d495
#
_cell.length_a   1.000
_cell.length_b   1.000
_cell.length_c   1.000
_cell.angle_alpha   90.00
_cell.angle_beta   90.00
_cell.angle_gamma   90.00
#
_symmetry.space_group_name_H-M   'P 1'
#
loop_
_entity.id
_entity.type
_entity.pdbx_description
1 polymer ?
#
loop_
_entity_poly.entity_id
_entity_poly.type
_entity_poly.pdbx_seq_one_letter_code
_entity_poly.pdbx_strand_id
1 'polypeptide(L)'
;SPTISYETMVAKTENIVYRAGGIMKMLSSDLTVSGHANSRDLQFLLDILQPKNLMPVQGEYRELQAHAERAMEVGILPENIFLAKRGEVITFDANGNLEPNGVIAAENVMIDGSGVGDIGNIVLRDRKILSEDGIFIAVITISKHEKKIISKTKVHTRGFVYVKNSRNLMKEAAVKVDEKVKTYLAGDNFDWAEIKSEIRDALGKFLYDQTKRRPVVLPVVMEVRQNDFRQKRHGKNKKKVEK
;
A
#
# COMPACT_ATOMS: atom_id res chain seq x y z
N SER A 1 23.36 -11.41 8.88
CA SER A 1 23.83 -10.13 8.33
C SER A 1 22.73 -9.09 8.47
N PRO A 2 23.03 -7.86 8.90
CA PRO A 2 22.02 -6.83 8.95
C PRO A 2 21.53 -6.53 7.53
N THR A 3 20.21 -6.37 7.38
CA THR A 3 19.62 -5.89 6.13
C THR A 3 20.00 -4.42 5.91
N ILE A 4 19.97 -3.92 4.68
CA ILE A 4 20.31 -2.52 4.33
C ILE A 4 19.54 -1.51 5.19
N SER A 5 18.29 -1.80 5.54
CA SER A 5 17.47 -0.97 6.44
C SER A 5 18.01 -0.98 7.88
N TYR A 6 18.54 -2.11 8.34
CA TYR A 6 19.14 -2.24 9.66
C TYR A 6 20.46 -1.49 9.75
N GLU A 7 21.31 -1.55 8.73
CA GLU A 7 22.58 -0.79 8.68
C GLU A 7 22.34 0.72 8.78
N THR A 8 21.30 1.24 8.10
CA THR A 8 20.91 2.65 8.20
C THR A 8 20.49 3.02 9.62
N MET A 9 19.80 2.13 10.32
CA MET A 9 19.38 2.36 11.71
C MET A 9 20.57 2.33 12.66
N VAL A 10 21.49 1.39 12.49
CA VAL A 10 22.74 1.31 13.26
C VAL A 10 23.56 2.58 13.08
N ALA A 11 23.78 3.03 11.84
CA ALA A 11 24.51 4.27 11.56
C ALA A 11 23.86 5.52 12.19
N LYS A 12 22.52 5.61 12.22
CA LYS A 12 21.82 6.69 12.92
C LYS A 12 22.08 6.63 14.44
N THR A 13 22.00 5.46 15.03
CA THR A 13 22.26 5.25 16.46
C THR A 13 23.69 5.61 16.80
N GLU A 14 24.66 5.18 16.01
CA GLU A 14 26.07 5.51 16.15
C GLU A 14 26.29 7.03 16.14
N ASN A 15 25.70 7.74 15.19
CA ASN A 15 25.77 9.20 15.13
C ASN A 15 25.19 9.89 16.38
N ILE A 16 24.12 9.36 16.96
CA ILE A 16 23.53 9.87 18.20
C ILE A 16 24.49 9.71 19.37
N VAL A 17 25.11 8.52 19.50
CA VAL A 17 26.08 8.23 20.55
C VAL A 17 27.29 9.15 20.45
N TYR A 18 27.88 9.31 19.28
CA TYR A 18 29.02 10.22 19.07
C TYR A 18 28.67 11.69 19.36
N ARG A 19 27.48 12.17 18.95
CA ARG A 19 27.03 13.53 19.28
C ARG A 19 26.83 13.74 20.77
N ALA A 20 26.49 12.69 21.51
CA ALA A 20 26.39 12.73 22.97
C ALA A 20 27.76 12.61 23.67
N GLY A 21 28.86 12.56 22.94
CA GLY A 21 30.22 12.40 23.49
C GLY A 21 30.58 10.95 23.89
N GLY A 22 29.74 9.99 23.52
CA GLY A 22 30.00 8.58 23.79
C GLY A 22 30.93 7.94 22.75
N ILE A 23 31.53 6.84 23.11
CA ILE A 23 32.35 6.01 22.21
C ILE A 23 31.58 4.74 21.90
N MET A 24 31.35 4.47 20.61
CA MET A 24 30.72 3.24 20.17
C MET A 24 31.79 2.27 19.65
N LYS A 25 31.76 1.04 20.17
CA LYS A 25 32.65 -0.03 19.72
C LYS A 25 31.80 -1.14 19.11
N MET A 26 31.95 -1.34 17.82
CA MET A 26 31.35 -2.48 17.13
C MET A 26 32.10 -3.75 17.48
N LEU A 27 31.38 -4.80 17.90
CA LEU A 27 31.95 -6.12 18.04
C LEU A 27 32.22 -6.71 16.65
N SER A 28 33.36 -7.39 16.48
CA SER A 28 33.62 -8.08 15.22
C SER A 28 32.62 -9.23 15.03
N SER A 29 32.37 -9.59 13.76
CA SER A 29 31.52 -10.74 13.41
C SER A 29 31.94 -12.05 14.09
N ASP A 30 33.23 -12.16 14.41
CA ASP A 30 33.80 -13.35 15.09
C ASP A 30 33.36 -13.47 16.54
N LEU A 31 32.92 -12.37 17.15
CA LEU A 31 32.44 -12.33 18.55
C LEU A 31 30.91 -12.36 18.64
N THR A 32 30.22 -12.28 17.51
CA THR A 32 28.74 -12.34 17.46
C THR A 32 28.28 -13.68 16.92
N VAL A 33 27.70 -14.51 17.80
CA VAL A 33 27.11 -15.79 17.39
C VAL A 33 25.65 -15.56 16.99
N SER A 34 25.30 -15.90 15.75
CA SER A 34 23.92 -15.94 15.32
C SER A 34 23.14 -17.05 16.03
N GLY A 35 21.91 -16.80 16.42
CA GLY A 35 20.99 -17.84 16.89
C GLY A 35 20.49 -18.76 15.77
N HIS A 36 20.78 -18.43 14.50
CA HIS A 36 20.45 -19.25 13.35
C HIS A 36 21.66 -20.07 12.92
N ALA A 37 21.42 -21.32 12.55
CA ALA A 37 22.43 -22.21 12.02
C ALA A 37 23.00 -21.65 10.68
N ASN A 38 24.33 -21.74 10.55
CA ASN A 38 24.99 -21.48 9.28
C ASN A 38 25.06 -22.74 8.42
N SER A 39 25.61 -22.66 7.22
CA SER A 39 25.71 -23.77 6.28
C SER A 39 26.44 -24.98 6.85
N ARG A 40 27.51 -24.75 7.62
CA ARG A 40 28.30 -25.84 8.24
C ARG A 40 27.56 -26.49 9.42
N ASP A 41 26.81 -25.69 10.17
CA ASP A 41 26.00 -26.20 11.29
C ASP A 41 24.90 -27.12 10.75
N LEU A 42 24.28 -26.75 9.63
CA LEU A 42 23.27 -27.58 8.96
C LEU A 42 23.87 -28.88 8.44
N GLN A 43 25.00 -28.83 7.76
CA GLN A 43 25.71 -30.03 7.31
C GLN A 43 26.06 -30.96 8.46
N PHE A 44 26.63 -30.39 9.53
CA PHE A 44 27.02 -31.15 10.73
C PHE A 44 25.80 -31.82 11.38
N LEU A 45 24.68 -31.11 11.50
CA LEU A 45 23.43 -31.66 12.03
C LEU A 45 22.90 -32.82 11.17
N LEU A 46 22.88 -32.64 9.85
CA LEU A 46 22.41 -33.64 8.90
C LEU A 46 23.31 -34.88 8.89
N ASP A 47 24.64 -34.69 9.02
CA ASP A 47 25.62 -35.77 9.08
C ASP A 47 25.46 -36.61 10.35
N ILE A 48 25.16 -35.95 11.50
CA ILE A 48 24.91 -36.69 12.76
C ILE A 48 23.58 -37.44 12.71
N LEU A 49 22.51 -36.76 12.23
CA LEU A 49 21.14 -37.32 12.27
C LEU A 49 20.88 -38.36 11.19
N GLN A 50 21.58 -38.29 10.05
CA GLN A 50 21.41 -39.17 8.90
C GLN A 50 19.92 -39.40 8.56
N PRO A 51 19.08 -38.32 8.39
CA PRO A 51 17.66 -38.49 8.17
C PRO A 51 17.38 -39.17 6.84
N LYS A 52 16.38 -40.06 6.82
CA LYS A 52 15.94 -40.68 5.56
C LYS A 52 15.38 -39.64 4.60
N ASN A 53 14.62 -38.67 5.13
CA ASN A 53 13.96 -37.62 4.35
C ASN A 53 14.26 -36.25 4.95
N LEU A 54 14.35 -35.24 4.08
CA LEU A 54 14.51 -33.84 4.48
C LEU A 54 13.40 -32.99 3.87
N MET A 55 12.75 -32.17 4.69
CA MET A 55 11.82 -31.14 4.25
C MET A 55 12.20 -29.81 4.91
N PRO A 56 12.96 -28.94 4.25
CA PRO A 56 13.25 -27.61 4.76
C PRO A 56 11.96 -26.79 4.89
N VAL A 57 11.79 -26.11 6.02
CA VAL A 57 10.64 -25.24 6.29
C VAL A 57 11.14 -23.87 6.75
N GLN A 58 10.33 -22.83 6.47
CA GLN A 58 10.64 -21.43 6.75
C GLN A 58 11.79 -20.87 5.91
N GLY A 59 11.60 -19.68 5.41
CA GLY A 59 12.55 -18.97 4.56
C GLY A 59 12.04 -18.78 3.14
N GLU A 60 12.83 -18.09 2.34
CA GLU A 60 12.56 -17.94 0.90
C GLU A 60 12.97 -19.22 0.15
N TYR A 61 12.36 -19.45 -1.02
CA TYR A 61 12.64 -20.64 -1.82
C TYR A 61 14.14 -20.84 -2.12
N ARG A 62 14.88 -19.76 -2.36
CA ARG A 62 16.35 -19.82 -2.55
C ARG A 62 17.11 -20.38 -1.33
N GLU A 63 16.59 -20.11 -0.13
CA GLU A 63 17.18 -20.59 1.13
C GLU A 63 16.85 -22.07 1.34
N LEU A 64 15.63 -22.49 1.00
CA LEU A 64 15.25 -23.91 1.00
C LEU A 64 16.09 -24.70 0.00
N GLN A 65 16.33 -24.12 -1.18
CA GLN A 65 17.17 -24.73 -2.22
C GLN A 65 18.63 -24.89 -1.73
N ALA A 66 19.19 -23.85 -1.13
CA ALA A 66 20.53 -23.91 -0.56
C ALA A 66 20.66 -24.95 0.57
N HIS A 67 19.60 -25.12 1.38
CA HIS A 67 19.57 -26.17 2.40
C HIS A 67 19.53 -27.57 1.77
N ALA A 68 18.74 -27.76 0.70
CA ALA A 68 18.71 -28.99 -0.07
C ALA A 68 20.09 -29.37 -0.65
N GLU A 69 20.81 -28.38 -1.19
CA GLU A 69 22.16 -28.56 -1.73
C GLU A 69 23.13 -29.05 -0.64
N ARG A 70 23.06 -28.44 0.56
CA ARG A 70 23.89 -28.87 1.70
C ARG A 70 23.54 -30.28 2.16
N ALA A 71 22.27 -30.69 2.06
CA ALA A 71 21.83 -32.03 2.38
C ALA A 71 22.39 -33.08 1.39
N MET A 72 22.39 -32.77 0.11
CA MET A 72 22.98 -33.63 -0.90
C MET A 72 24.49 -33.81 -0.71
N GLU A 73 25.19 -32.79 -0.28
CA GLU A 73 26.63 -32.87 0.01
C GLU A 73 26.99 -33.84 1.17
N VAL A 74 26.06 -34.08 2.11
CA VAL A 74 26.21 -35.06 3.18
C VAL A 74 25.53 -36.39 2.88
N GLY A 75 25.11 -36.62 1.61
CA GLY A 75 24.68 -37.93 1.12
C GLY A 75 23.18 -38.20 1.19
N ILE A 76 22.33 -37.17 1.48
CA ILE A 76 20.89 -37.36 1.34
C ILE A 76 20.52 -37.34 -0.16
N LEU A 77 19.80 -38.37 -0.58
CA LEU A 77 19.42 -38.52 -2.00
C LEU A 77 18.40 -37.46 -2.41
N PRO A 78 18.48 -36.90 -3.65
CA PRO A 78 17.56 -35.87 -4.13
C PRO A 78 16.08 -36.25 -4.04
N GLU A 79 15.75 -37.51 -4.26
CA GLU A 79 14.38 -38.04 -4.14
C GLU A 79 13.83 -38.05 -2.72
N ASN A 80 14.69 -37.90 -1.73
CA ASN A 80 14.34 -37.80 -0.30
C ASN A 80 14.30 -36.35 0.22
N ILE A 81 14.46 -35.35 -0.68
CA ILE A 81 14.45 -33.93 -0.32
C ILE A 81 13.20 -33.29 -0.90
N PHE A 82 12.36 -32.72 -0.02
CA PHE A 82 11.06 -32.15 -0.39
C PHE A 82 11.04 -30.64 -0.17
N LEU A 83 11.06 -29.88 -1.27
CA LEU A 83 10.88 -28.44 -1.27
C LEU A 83 9.41 -28.10 -1.48
N ALA A 84 8.60 -28.33 -0.45
CA ALA A 84 7.16 -28.16 -0.51
C ALA A 84 6.75 -26.70 -0.70
N LYS A 85 5.74 -26.45 -1.54
CA LYS A 85 5.10 -25.15 -1.69
C LYS A 85 4.13 -24.91 -0.54
N ARG A 86 3.77 -23.65 -0.33
CA ARG A 86 2.77 -23.30 0.68
C ARG A 86 1.44 -24.00 0.39
N GLY A 87 0.90 -24.67 1.40
CA GLY A 87 -0.34 -25.42 1.30
C GLY A 87 -0.22 -26.81 0.71
N GLU A 88 0.93 -27.20 0.20
CA GLU A 88 1.16 -28.56 -0.29
C GLU A 88 1.17 -29.54 0.89
N VAL A 89 0.39 -30.60 0.78
CA VAL A 89 0.26 -31.65 1.79
C VAL A 89 1.20 -32.77 1.44
N ILE A 90 2.09 -33.10 2.34
CA ILE A 90 3.00 -34.25 2.21
C ILE A 90 2.58 -35.32 3.23
N THR A 91 2.38 -36.54 2.78
CA THR A 91 2.02 -37.68 3.63
C THR A 91 3.15 -38.68 3.73
N PHE A 92 3.25 -39.35 4.88
CA PHE A 92 4.16 -40.47 5.09
C PHE A 92 3.36 -41.76 5.03
N ASP A 93 3.85 -42.74 4.26
CA ASP A 93 3.34 -44.10 4.33
C ASP A 93 3.88 -44.87 5.56
N ALA A 94 3.41 -46.07 5.78
CA ALA A 94 3.88 -46.93 6.88
C ALA A 94 5.37 -47.29 6.79
N ASN A 95 5.98 -47.17 5.63
CA ASN A 95 7.39 -47.46 5.37
C ASN A 95 8.27 -46.20 5.47
N GLY A 96 7.65 -45.04 5.77
CA GLY A 96 8.33 -43.75 5.86
C GLY A 96 8.67 -43.15 4.49
N ASN A 97 7.98 -43.52 3.42
CA ASN A 97 8.11 -42.84 2.16
C ASN A 97 7.20 -41.61 2.14
N LEU A 98 7.68 -40.55 1.50
CA LEU A 98 6.98 -39.27 1.38
C LEU A 98 6.26 -39.18 0.04
N GLU A 99 5.00 -38.77 0.06
CA GLU A 99 4.23 -38.56 -1.16
C GLU A 99 3.42 -37.24 -1.08
N PRO A 100 3.41 -36.44 -2.15
CA PRO A 100 2.50 -35.28 -2.23
C PRO A 100 1.04 -35.77 -2.23
N ASN A 101 0.20 -35.18 -1.37
CA ASN A 101 -1.21 -35.57 -1.19
C ASN A 101 -2.13 -34.36 -1.22
N GLY A 102 -2.13 -33.62 -2.33
CA GLY A 102 -3.00 -32.47 -2.54
C GLY A 102 -2.50 -31.16 -1.99
N VAL A 103 -3.37 -30.17 -1.98
CA VAL A 103 -3.09 -28.79 -1.57
C VAL A 103 -4.25 -28.27 -0.72
N ILE A 104 -3.93 -27.63 0.39
CA ILE A 104 -4.90 -26.88 1.22
C ILE A 104 -4.73 -25.39 1.01
N ALA A 105 -5.80 -24.63 1.24
CA ALA A 105 -5.72 -23.18 1.21
C ALA A 105 -4.82 -22.69 2.36
N ALA A 106 -3.72 -22.00 1.99
CA ALA A 106 -2.73 -21.46 2.92
C ALA A 106 -2.36 -20.02 2.54
N GLU A 107 -3.40 -19.19 2.36
CA GLU A 107 -3.24 -17.79 2.02
C GLU A 107 -2.75 -16.98 3.22
N ASN A 108 -2.19 -15.79 2.93
CA ASN A 108 -1.80 -14.86 3.98
C ASN A 108 -3.05 -14.30 4.64
N VAL A 109 -3.16 -14.41 5.94
CA VAL A 109 -4.18 -13.72 6.74
C VAL A 109 -3.60 -12.37 7.14
N MET A 110 -4.20 -11.29 6.61
CA MET A 110 -3.79 -9.94 6.93
C MET A 110 -4.42 -9.52 8.26
N ILE A 111 -3.63 -8.88 9.12
CA ILE A 111 -4.08 -8.32 10.40
C ILE A 111 -3.88 -6.81 10.36
N ASP A 112 -4.94 -6.05 10.70
CA ASP A 112 -4.89 -4.59 10.81
C ASP A 112 -5.67 -4.13 12.04
N GLY A 113 -4.95 -3.60 13.02
CA GLY A 113 -5.55 -3.27 14.30
C GLY A 113 -6.19 -4.48 14.97
N SER A 114 -7.50 -4.43 15.21
CA SER A 114 -8.29 -5.55 15.76
C SER A 114 -8.91 -6.46 14.69
N GLY A 115 -8.81 -6.08 13.40
CA GLY A 115 -9.37 -6.85 12.29
C GLY A 115 -8.44 -7.97 11.83
N VAL A 116 -8.99 -9.16 11.59
CA VAL A 116 -8.26 -10.33 11.09
C VAL A 116 -8.90 -10.77 9.79
N GLY A 117 -8.15 -10.70 8.68
CA GLY A 117 -8.59 -11.17 7.37
C GLY A 117 -9.55 -10.24 6.61
N ASP A 118 -9.88 -9.07 7.17
CA ASP A 118 -10.82 -8.09 6.60
C ASP A 118 -10.17 -7.05 5.67
N ILE A 119 -8.85 -7.02 5.58
CA ILE A 119 -8.11 -6.10 4.71
C ILE A 119 -7.71 -6.78 3.42
N GLY A 120 -8.33 -6.28 2.32
CA GLY A 120 -7.97 -6.70 0.97
C GLY A 120 -6.77 -5.91 0.40
N ASN A 121 -6.18 -6.47 -0.66
CA ASN A 121 -5.08 -5.86 -1.42
C ASN A 121 -5.40 -4.44 -1.93
N ILE A 122 -6.68 -4.11 -2.13
CA ILE A 122 -7.13 -2.79 -2.57
C ILE A 122 -6.84 -1.74 -1.50
N VAL A 123 -7.18 -2.02 -0.24
CA VAL A 123 -6.95 -1.09 0.89
C VAL A 123 -5.46 -0.85 1.10
N LEU A 124 -4.64 -1.90 1.02
CA LEU A 124 -3.18 -1.78 1.15
C LEU A 124 -2.57 -0.94 0.02
N ARG A 125 -3.04 -1.13 -1.21
CA ARG A 125 -2.62 -0.34 -2.36
C ARG A 125 -3.00 1.12 -2.20
N ASP A 126 -4.22 1.41 -1.77
CA ASP A 126 -4.69 2.79 -1.55
C ASP A 126 -3.90 3.47 -0.43
N ARG A 127 -3.61 2.78 0.67
CA ARG A 127 -2.74 3.28 1.74
C ARG A 127 -1.33 3.58 1.24
N LYS A 128 -0.77 2.72 0.38
CA LYS A 128 0.54 2.94 -0.21
C LYS A 128 0.55 4.21 -1.05
N ILE A 129 -0.40 4.40 -1.96
CA ILE A 129 -0.50 5.60 -2.79
C ILE A 129 -0.71 6.85 -1.91
N LEU A 130 -1.57 6.78 -0.90
CA LEU A 130 -1.79 7.88 0.04
C LEU A 130 -0.53 8.27 0.80
N SER A 131 0.31 7.30 1.16
CA SER A 131 1.58 7.56 1.87
C SER A 131 2.69 8.14 0.98
N GLU A 132 2.71 7.75 -0.30
CA GLU A 132 3.74 8.18 -1.27
C GLU A 132 3.38 9.51 -1.94
N ASP A 133 2.16 9.62 -2.47
CA ASP A 133 1.72 10.71 -3.33
C ASP A 133 0.62 11.60 -2.72
N GLY A 134 0.03 11.18 -1.61
CA GLY A 134 -0.99 11.95 -0.90
C GLY A 134 -2.35 11.96 -1.58
N ILE A 135 -3.18 12.94 -1.20
CA ILE A 135 -4.56 13.09 -1.69
C ILE A 135 -4.81 14.48 -2.28
N PHE A 136 -5.62 14.52 -3.35
CA PHE A 136 -6.12 15.72 -4.01
C PHE A 136 -7.66 15.68 -4.06
N ILE A 137 -8.33 16.61 -3.41
CA ILE A 137 -9.79 16.67 -3.30
C ILE A 137 -10.30 17.85 -4.13
N ALA A 138 -11.24 17.59 -5.05
CA ALA A 138 -11.93 18.61 -5.83
C ALA A 138 -13.40 18.65 -5.42
N VAL A 139 -13.85 19.78 -4.86
CA VAL A 139 -15.23 19.99 -4.40
C VAL A 139 -15.94 20.94 -5.36
N ILE A 140 -17.02 20.49 -5.97
CA ILE A 140 -17.81 21.26 -6.92
C ILE A 140 -19.29 21.13 -6.60
N THR A 141 -20.03 22.22 -6.77
CA THR A 141 -21.48 22.26 -6.59
C THR A 141 -22.16 22.59 -7.92
N ILE A 142 -23.08 21.73 -8.34
CA ILE A 142 -23.79 21.84 -9.60
C ILE A 142 -25.31 21.90 -9.41
N SER A 143 -26.00 22.44 -10.40
CA SER A 143 -27.46 22.26 -10.59
C SER A 143 -27.66 21.41 -11.82
N LYS A 144 -28.21 20.21 -11.65
CA LYS A 144 -28.59 19.35 -12.76
C LYS A 144 -29.71 19.98 -13.61
N HIS A 145 -30.68 20.59 -12.92
CA HIS A 145 -31.84 21.24 -13.60
C HIS A 145 -31.40 22.42 -14.45
N GLU A 146 -30.51 23.27 -13.95
CA GLU A 146 -30.02 24.45 -14.69
C GLU A 146 -28.80 24.16 -15.55
N LYS A 147 -28.35 22.89 -15.60
CA LYS A 147 -27.15 22.43 -16.31
C LYS A 147 -25.93 23.34 -16.09
N LYS A 148 -25.73 23.80 -14.85
CA LYS A 148 -24.64 24.76 -14.55
C LYS A 148 -23.92 24.50 -13.23
N ILE A 149 -22.70 25.01 -13.14
CA ILE A 149 -21.93 25.09 -11.93
C ILE A 149 -22.46 26.22 -11.07
N ILE A 150 -22.77 25.94 -9.78
CA ILE A 150 -23.35 26.90 -8.84
C ILE A 150 -22.28 27.64 -8.05
N SER A 151 -21.19 26.98 -7.69
CA SER A 151 -20.08 27.60 -6.96
C SER A 151 -18.75 27.27 -7.63
N LYS A 152 -17.78 28.19 -7.48
CA LYS A 152 -16.40 27.91 -7.96
C LYS A 152 -15.88 26.65 -7.33
N THR A 153 -15.23 25.80 -8.14
CA THR A 153 -14.55 24.59 -7.67
C THR A 153 -13.50 24.93 -6.62
N LYS A 154 -13.56 24.26 -5.50
CA LYS A 154 -12.55 24.33 -4.44
C LYS A 154 -11.71 23.08 -4.49
N VAL A 155 -10.39 23.25 -4.40
CA VAL A 155 -9.46 22.15 -4.37
C VAL A 155 -8.67 22.16 -3.06
N HIS A 156 -8.46 20.99 -2.50
CA HIS A 156 -7.71 20.77 -1.27
C HIS A 156 -6.75 19.60 -1.49
N THR A 157 -5.60 19.65 -0.81
CA THR A 157 -4.62 18.59 -0.88
C THR A 157 -3.93 18.35 0.46
N ARG A 158 -3.51 17.11 0.69
CA ARG A 158 -2.68 16.70 1.83
C ARG A 158 -1.65 15.68 1.37
N GLY A 159 -0.40 15.85 1.81
CA GLY A 159 0.68 14.93 1.50
C GLY A 159 1.19 14.93 0.05
N PHE A 160 0.60 15.77 -0.85
CA PHE A 160 0.94 15.80 -2.27
C PHE A 160 1.93 16.91 -2.63
N VAL A 161 1.57 18.17 -2.41
CA VAL A 161 2.41 19.33 -2.71
C VAL A 161 2.39 20.36 -1.58
N TYR A 162 3.45 21.18 -1.52
CA TYR A 162 3.48 22.29 -0.58
C TYR A 162 2.57 23.42 -1.09
N VAL A 163 1.43 23.58 -0.46
CA VAL A 163 0.32 24.44 -0.93
C VAL A 163 0.73 25.90 -1.15
N LYS A 164 1.64 26.46 -0.33
CA LYS A 164 2.08 27.86 -0.47
C LYS A 164 2.77 28.13 -1.81
N ASN A 165 3.53 27.15 -2.33
CA ASN A 165 4.27 27.28 -3.57
C ASN A 165 3.50 26.78 -4.79
N SER A 166 2.34 26.16 -4.58
CA SER A 166 1.56 25.48 -5.64
C SER A 166 0.23 26.16 -5.93
N ARG A 167 0.10 27.46 -5.66
CA ARG A 167 -1.16 28.22 -5.86
C ARG A 167 -1.64 28.18 -7.32
N ASN A 168 -0.71 28.25 -8.29
CA ASN A 168 -1.06 28.21 -9.71
C ASN A 168 -1.57 26.83 -10.10
N LEU A 169 -0.88 25.75 -9.69
CA LEU A 169 -1.32 24.38 -9.91
C LEU A 169 -2.76 24.16 -9.39
N MET A 170 -3.05 24.66 -8.17
CA MET A 170 -4.40 24.55 -7.57
C MET A 170 -5.47 25.31 -8.37
N LYS A 171 -5.14 26.50 -8.88
CA LYS A 171 -6.06 27.28 -9.72
C LYS A 171 -6.32 26.60 -11.06
N GLU A 172 -5.26 26.14 -11.73
CA GLU A 172 -5.37 25.45 -13.01
C GLU A 172 -6.13 24.12 -12.87
N ALA A 173 -5.91 23.37 -11.82
CA ALA A 173 -6.67 22.17 -11.50
C ALA A 173 -8.16 22.48 -11.33
N ALA A 174 -8.52 23.55 -10.62
CA ALA A 174 -9.92 23.96 -10.44
C ALA A 174 -10.57 24.36 -11.79
N VAL A 175 -9.84 25.07 -12.65
CA VAL A 175 -10.32 25.45 -14.00
C VAL A 175 -10.56 24.19 -14.83
N LYS A 176 -9.64 23.22 -14.80
CA LYS A 176 -9.79 21.94 -15.52
C LYS A 176 -11.03 21.16 -15.07
N VAL A 177 -11.33 21.15 -13.78
CA VAL A 177 -12.57 20.55 -13.26
C VAL A 177 -13.79 21.29 -13.78
N ASP A 178 -13.78 22.64 -13.73
CA ASP A 178 -14.90 23.46 -14.20
C ASP A 178 -15.17 23.23 -15.68
N GLU A 179 -14.14 23.18 -16.53
CA GLU A 179 -14.25 22.88 -17.95
C GLU A 179 -14.86 21.51 -18.21
N LYS A 180 -14.34 20.47 -17.52
CA LYS A 180 -14.81 19.09 -17.69
C LYS A 180 -16.28 18.95 -17.27
N VAL A 181 -16.65 19.54 -16.15
CA VAL A 181 -18.02 19.51 -15.65
C VAL A 181 -18.96 20.30 -16.57
N LYS A 182 -18.56 21.45 -17.12
CA LYS A 182 -19.38 22.20 -18.10
C LYS A 182 -19.63 21.36 -19.34
N THR A 183 -18.61 20.72 -19.89
CA THR A 183 -18.75 19.85 -21.06
C THR A 183 -19.72 18.71 -20.78
N TYR A 184 -19.59 18.09 -19.60
CA TYR A 184 -20.45 16.97 -19.19
C TYR A 184 -21.91 17.40 -18.99
N LEU A 185 -22.14 18.56 -18.35
CA LEU A 185 -23.49 19.10 -18.12
C LEU A 185 -24.21 19.58 -19.42
N ALA A 186 -23.46 19.84 -20.49
CA ALA A 186 -24.02 20.17 -21.79
C ALA A 186 -24.64 18.94 -22.48
N GLY A 187 -24.27 17.73 -22.10
CA GLY A 187 -24.88 16.50 -22.59
C GLY A 187 -26.29 16.26 -22.05
N ASP A 188 -26.98 15.27 -22.62
CA ASP A 188 -28.37 14.94 -22.25
C ASP A 188 -28.45 13.84 -21.18
N ASN A 189 -27.45 12.99 -21.12
CA ASN A 189 -27.36 11.91 -20.12
C ASN A 189 -26.52 12.36 -18.92
N PHE A 190 -27.07 12.22 -17.73
CA PHE A 190 -26.39 12.58 -16.49
C PHE A 190 -26.23 11.36 -15.56
N ASP A 191 -24.98 10.93 -15.36
CA ASP A 191 -24.61 9.88 -14.39
C ASP A 191 -23.59 10.41 -13.38
N TRP A 192 -23.87 10.21 -12.09
CA TRP A 192 -22.99 10.61 -10.98
C TRP A 192 -21.67 9.84 -10.94
N ALA A 193 -21.66 8.60 -11.36
CA ALA A 193 -20.45 7.78 -11.38
C ALA A 193 -19.53 8.23 -12.52
N GLU A 194 -20.10 8.47 -13.68
CA GLU A 194 -19.40 8.89 -14.88
C GLU A 194 -18.73 10.26 -14.70
N ILE A 195 -19.45 11.28 -14.23
CA ILE A 195 -18.88 12.62 -13.99
C ILE A 195 -17.73 12.59 -12.99
N LYS A 196 -17.83 11.77 -11.93
CA LYS A 196 -16.73 11.58 -10.96
C LYS A 196 -15.53 10.89 -11.60
N SER A 197 -15.74 9.90 -12.47
CA SER A 197 -14.66 9.24 -13.20
C SER A 197 -13.96 10.20 -14.15
N GLU A 198 -14.71 10.96 -14.93
CA GLU A 198 -14.21 11.97 -15.84
C GLU A 198 -13.33 13.03 -15.13
N ILE A 199 -13.79 13.53 -13.99
CA ILE A 199 -13.01 14.48 -13.18
C ILE A 199 -11.73 13.82 -12.65
N ARG A 200 -11.81 12.57 -12.18
CA ARG A 200 -10.66 11.83 -11.66
C ARG A 200 -9.59 11.66 -12.73
N ASP A 201 -10.00 11.23 -13.91
CA ASP A 201 -9.08 10.95 -15.02
C ASP A 201 -8.43 12.23 -15.56
N ALA A 202 -9.23 13.30 -15.74
CA ALA A 202 -8.72 14.59 -16.18
C ALA A 202 -7.72 15.20 -15.18
N LEU A 203 -8.05 15.17 -13.88
CA LEU A 203 -7.15 15.65 -12.83
C LEU A 203 -5.94 14.75 -12.67
N GLY A 204 -6.11 13.43 -12.70
CA GLY A 204 -4.99 12.48 -12.57
C GLY A 204 -3.93 12.70 -13.65
N LYS A 205 -4.37 12.86 -14.91
CA LYS A 205 -3.48 13.18 -16.02
C LYS A 205 -2.81 14.53 -15.84
N PHE A 206 -3.57 15.58 -15.55
CA PHE A 206 -3.05 16.94 -15.37
C PHE A 206 -2.02 17.01 -14.24
N LEU A 207 -2.32 16.44 -13.07
CA LEU A 207 -1.42 16.45 -11.92
C LEU A 207 -0.14 15.67 -12.19
N TYR A 208 -0.24 14.53 -12.87
CA TYR A 208 0.93 13.75 -13.28
C TYR A 208 1.81 14.51 -14.27
N ASP A 209 1.24 15.17 -15.27
CA ASP A 209 1.98 15.95 -16.26
C ASP A 209 2.78 17.08 -15.59
N GLN A 210 2.18 17.74 -14.60
CA GLN A 210 2.79 18.85 -13.86
C GLN A 210 3.79 18.45 -12.78
N THR A 211 3.59 17.30 -12.13
CA THR A 211 4.35 16.96 -10.93
C THR A 211 5.08 15.62 -10.98
N LYS A 212 4.76 14.79 -11.98
CA LYS A 212 5.20 13.37 -12.08
C LYS A 212 4.76 12.50 -10.89
N ARG A 213 3.74 12.93 -10.16
CA ARG A 213 3.14 12.22 -9.02
C ARG A 213 1.69 11.87 -9.32
N ARG A 214 1.18 10.82 -8.67
CA ARG A 214 -0.18 10.30 -8.86
C ARG A 214 -0.96 10.25 -7.54
N PRO A 215 -1.36 11.42 -6.99
CA PRO A 215 -2.13 11.44 -5.76
C PRO A 215 -3.48 10.75 -5.94
N VAL A 216 -4.06 10.28 -4.84
CA VAL A 216 -5.46 9.83 -4.85
C VAL A 216 -6.37 11.02 -5.13
N VAL A 217 -7.04 11.02 -6.28
CA VAL A 217 -7.97 12.09 -6.65
C VAL A 217 -9.37 11.74 -6.16
N LEU A 218 -9.93 12.59 -5.29
CA LEU A 218 -11.28 12.45 -4.74
C LEU A 218 -12.20 13.58 -5.22
N PRO A 219 -13.02 13.36 -6.28
CA PRO A 219 -14.02 14.34 -6.71
C PRO A 219 -15.26 14.27 -5.82
N VAL A 220 -15.62 15.39 -5.22
CA VAL A 220 -16.83 15.57 -4.41
C VAL A 220 -17.78 16.48 -5.19
N VAL A 221 -18.77 15.86 -5.83
CA VAL A 221 -19.79 16.58 -6.61
C VAL A 221 -21.06 16.66 -5.80
N MET A 222 -21.52 17.88 -5.50
CA MET A 222 -22.73 18.15 -4.73
C MET A 222 -23.82 18.75 -5.63
N GLU A 223 -25.07 18.34 -5.44
CA GLU A 223 -26.22 18.92 -6.11
C GLU A 223 -26.97 19.90 -5.20
N VAL A 224 -27.31 21.05 -5.73
CA VAL A 224 -28.24 21.98 -5.07
C VAL A 224 -29.65 21.68 -5.52
N ARG A 225 -30.54 21.28 -4.60
CA ARG A 225 -31.98 21.09 -4.87
C ARG A 225 -32.70 22.44 -4.83
N GLN A 226 -33.72 22.64 -5.69
CA GLN A 226 -34.49 23.89 -5.78
C GLN A 226 -35.07 24.37 -4.44
N ASN A 227 -35.35 23.49 -3.50
CA ASN A 227 -35.91 23.86 -2.19
C ASN A 227 -34.93 24.64 -1.30
N ASP A 228 -33.62 24.51 -1.50
CA ASP A 228 -32.62 25.21 -0.66
C ASP A 228 -32.55 26.71 -0.94
N PHE A 229 -32.98 27.14 -2.14
CA PHE A 229 -33.05 28.58 -2.49
C PHE A 229 -34.30 29.28 -1.95
N ARG A 230 -35.43 28.57 -1.82
CA ARG A 230 -36.67 29.15 -1.29
C ARG A 230 -36.55 29.48 0.20
N GLN A 231 -35.91 28.65 0.98
CA GLN A 231 -35.71 28.90 2.42
C GLN A 231 -34.77 30.08 2.71
N LYS A 232 -33.73 30.30 1.91
CA LYS A 232 -32.84 31.46 2.07
C LYS A 232 -33.48 32.80 1.68
N ARG A 233 -34.47 32.83 0.75
CA ARG A 233 -35.21 34.04 0.43
C ARG A 233 -36.26 34.41 1.48
N HIS A 234 -36.90 33.42 2.13
CA HIS A 234 -37.89 33.67 3.19
C HIS A 234 -37.22 34.11 4.51
N GLY A 235 -36.02 33.61 4.83
CA GLY A 235 -35.26 34.00 6.02
C GLY A 235 -34.69 35.43 5.95
N LYS A 236 -34.42 35.99 4.75
CA LYS A 236 -33.95 37.38 4.60
C LYS A 236 -35.07 38.41 4.67
N ASN A 237 -36.30 38.05 4.30
CA ASN A 237 -37.46 38.98 4.36
C ASN A 237 -38.01 39.10 5.80
N LYS A 238 -37.90 38.08 6.65
CA LYS A 238 -38.34 38.21 8.06
C LYS A 238 -37.43 39.13 8.91
N LYS A 239 -36.15 39.30 8.56
CA LYS A 239 -35.25 40.22 9.27
C LYS A 239 -35.31 41.70 8.84
N LYS A 240 -36.14 42.03 7.82
CA LYS A 240 -36.34 43.41 7.35
C LYS A 240 -37.64 44.07 7.84
N VAL A 241 -38.50 43.32 8.53
CA VAL A 241 -39.79 43.83 9.04
C VAL A 241 -39.74 44.09 10.56
N GLU A 242 -38.65 43.75 11.25
CA GLU A 242 -38.43 44.01 12.67
C GLU A 242 -37.25 45.00 12.91
N LYS A 243 -37.27 46.15 12.18
CA LYS A 243 -36.48 47.32 12.51
C LYS A 243 -37.28 48.60 12.26
#